data_ada0e1582c5dceb2bb4d2e7c05a83e7e
#
_entry.id   ada0e1582c5dceb2bb4d2e7c05a83e7e
#
_cell.length_a   1.000
_cell.length_b   1.000
_cell.length_c   1.000
_cell.angle_alpha   90.00
_cell.angle_beta   90.00
_cell.angle_gamma   90.00
#
_symmetry.space_group_name_H-M   'P 1'
#
loop_
_entity.id
_entity.type
_entity.pdbx_description
1 polymer ?
#
loop_
_entity_poly.entity_id
_entity_poly.type
_entity_poly.pdbx_seq_one_letter_code
_entity_poly.pdbx_strand_id
1 'polypeptide(L)'
;MKVAIGIGSAYYNGDDWNELVDYTVAADTMGVDYVWSAEAWGMDAVVPLAYLAAKTQHIKLGTGIMQISSRVPPMIAMTAQSLRTVSNNRFVLGLGVSGPQVVEGLHGASFAQPLAR
;
A
#
# COMPACT_ATOMS: atom_id res chain seq x y z
N MET A 1 -22.17 -1.38 7.04
CA MET A 1 -21.22 -0.32 6.65
C MET A 1 -19.82 -0.91 6.74
N LYS A 2 -18.93 -0.60 5.79
CA LYS A 2 -17.52 -1.02 5.87
C LYS A 2 -16.67 0.12 6.40
N VAL A 3 -15.72 -0.22 7.27
CA VAL A 3 -14.81 0.74 7.90
C VAL A 3 -13.39 0.47 7.42
N ALA A 4 -12.65 1.55 7.16
CA ALA A 4 -11.28 1.47 6.72
C ALA A 4 -10.39 2.47 7.45
N ILE A 5 -9.13 2.12 7.60
CA ILE A 5 -8.08 3.03 8.09
C ILE A 5 -7.02 3.25 7.01
N GLY A 6 -6.38 4.40 7.03
CA GLY A 6 -5.25 4.72 6.16
C GLY A 6 -3.97 4.85 6.97
N ILE A 7 -2.92 4.20 6.51
CA ILE A 7 -1.59 4.35 7.11
C ILE A 7 -0.69 5.32 6.32
N GLY A 8 -1.20 5.84 5.22
CA GLY A 8 -0.54 6.88 4.44
C GLY A 8 0.75 6.43 3.76
N SER A 9 1.54 7.43 3.36
CA SER A 9 2.88 7.29 2.78
C SER A 9 3.90 8.18 3.51
N ALA A 10 3.63 8.49 4.78
CA ALA A 10 4.49 9.35 5.58
C ALA A 10 5.85 8.70 5.88
N TYR A 11 6.80 9.53 6.26
CA TYR A 11 8.07 9.06 6.82
C TYR A 11 7.84 8.57 8.25
N TYR A 12 8.26 7.36 8.52
CA TYR A 12 8.21 6.78 9.85
C TYR A 12 9.62 6.63 10.41
N ASN A 13 9.82 7.02 11.65
CA ASN A 13 10.94 6.56 12.44
C ASN A 13 10.57 5.23 13.14
N GLY A 14 11.51 4.62 13.86
CA GLY A 14 11.29 3.29 14.45
C GLY A 14 10.10 3.23 15.43
N ASP A 15 9.92 4.27 16.23
CA ASP A 15 8.87 4.32 17.24
C ASP A 15 7.50 4.53 16.59
N ASP A 16 7.41 5.50 15.67
CA ASP A 16 6.18 5.75 14.90
C ASP A 16 5.71 4.51 14.14
N TRP A 17 6.65 3.73 13.62
CA TRP A 17 6.32 2.48 12.92
C TRP A 17 5.70 1.46 13.88
N ASN A 18 6.24 1.29 15.08
CA ASN A 18 5.69 0.36 16.06
C ASN A 18 4.29 0.77 16.52
N GLU A 19 4.06 2.06 16.76
CA GLU A 19 2.74 2.58 17.09
C GLU A 19 1.72 2.31 15.97
N LEU A 20 2.13 2.49 14.72
CA LEU A 20 1.28 2.20 13.55
C LEU A 20 0.94 0.71 13.44
N VAL A 21 1.90 -0.17 13.72
CA VAL A 21 1.66 -1.61 13.75
C VAL A 21 0.65 -1.95 14.85
N ASP A 22 0.85 -1.46 16.06
CA ASP A 22 -0.04 -1.71 17.21
C ASP A 22 -1.45 -1.17 16.93
N TYR A 23 -1.55 0.03 16.36
CA TYR A 23 -2.83 0.60 15.91
C TYR A 23 -3.55 -0.30 14.88
N THR A 24 -2.81 -0.82 13.90
CA THR A 24 -3.40 -1.68 12.87
C THR A 24 -3.82 -3.04 13.43
N VAL A 25 -3.05 -3.61 14.34
CA VAL A 25 -3.39 -4.86 15.04
C VAL A 25 -4.64 -4.66 15.92
N ALA A 26 -4.73 -3.54 16.61
CA ALA A 26 -5.94 -3.20 17.39
C ALA A 26 -7.16 -3.04 16.46
N ALA A 27 -7.01 -2.36 15.32
CA ALA A 27 -8.07 -2.22 14.33
C ALA A 27 -8.53 -3.58 13.76
N ASP A 28 -7.61 -4.50 13.49
CA ASP A 28 -7.93 -5.87 13.07
C ASP A 28 -8.78 -6.60 14.12
N THR A 29 -8.36 -6.51 15.40
CA THR A 29 -9.08 -7.11 16.52
C THR A 29 -10.47 -6.52 16.71
N MET A 30 -10.64 -5.22 16.45
CA MET A 30 -11.93 -4.51 16.51
C MET A 30 -12.84 -4.77 15.33
N GLY A 31 -12.40 -5.49 14.32
CA GLY A 31 -13.20 -5.85 13.14
C GLY A 31 -13.25 -4.75 12.07
N VAL A 32 -12.24 -3.89 11.99
CA VAL A 32 -12.07 -2.96 10.86
C VAL A 32 -11.86 -3.75 9.57
N ASP A 33 -12.55 -3.36 8.50
CA ASP A 33 -12.55 -4.14 7.25
C ASP A 33 -11.28 -3.99 6.43
N TYR A 34 -10.70 -2.77 6.37
CA TYR A 34 -9.57 -2.48 5.47
C TYR A 34 -8.52 -1.59 6.12
N VAL A 35 -7.26 -1.84 5.77
CA VAL A 35 -6.15 -0.89 5.93
C VAL A 35 -5.56 -0.55 4.56
N TRP A 36 -5.37 0.74 4.30
CA TRP A 36 -4.85 1.25 3.03
C TRP A 36 -3.47 1.88 3.22
N SER A 37 -2.50 1.42 2.43
CA SER A 37 -1.18 2.04 2.28
C SER A 37 -1.08 2.78 0.96
N ALA A 38 -0.35 3.90 0.94
CA ALA A 38 -0.19 4.74 -0.24
C ALA A 38 1.29 4.93 -0.57
N GLU A 39 1.58 5.27 -1.82
CA GLU A 39 2.93 5.64 -2.29
C GLU A 39 2.95 7.10 -2.72
N ALA A 40 3.84 7.89 -2.10
CA ALA A 40 4.18 9.25 -2.53
C ALA A 40 5.63 9.57 -2.13
N TRP A 41 5.83 10.36 -1.08
CA TRP A 41 7.15 10.85 -0.66
C TRP A 41 7.79 10.06 0.49
N GLY A 42 7.19 9.00 0.95
CA GLY A 42 7.66 8.23 2.09
C GLY A 42 7.96 6.78 1.75
N MET A 43 7.35 5.88 2.50
CA MET A 43 7.47 4.44 2.27
C MET A 43 6.72 4.03 1.01
N ASP A 44 7.14 2.93 0.39
CA ASP A 44 6.33 2.26 -0.63
C ASP A 44 5.08 1.62 -0.01
N ALA A 45 4.11 1.24 -0.84
CA ALA A 45 2.88 0.65 -0.34
C ALA A 45 2.98 -0.86 -0.06
N VAL A 46 4.04 -1.53 -0.52
CA VAL A 46 4.16 -2.99 -0.52
C VAL A 46 4.74 -3.52 0.78
N VAL A 47 5.89 -2.96 1.19
CA VAL A 47 6.64 -3.45 2.36
C VAL A 47 5.83 -3.32 3.65
N PRO A 48 5.18 -2.16 3.94
CA PRO A 48 4.31 -2.03 5.10
C PRO A 48 3.18 -3.05 5.13
N LEU A 49 2.51 -3.29 3.98
CA LEU A 49 1.41 -4.26 3.91
C LEU A 49 1.88 -5.70 4.07
N ALA A 50 3.06 -6.05 3.55
CA ALA A 50 3.65 -7.37 3.77
C ALA A 50 3.95 -7.62 5.25
N TYR A 51 4.48 -6.62 5.95
CA TYR A 51 4.74 -6.70 7.38
C TYR A 51 3.42 -6.83 8.18
N LEU A 52 2.43 -6.00 7.86
CA LEU A 52 1.12 -6.04 8.53
C LEU A 52 0.36 -7.35 8.24
N ALA A 53 0.57 -7.96 7.07
CA ALA A 53 0.00 -9.26 6.74
C ALA A 53 0.41 -10.34 7.74
N ALA A 54 1.66 -10.28 8.24
CA ALA A 54 2.16 -11.21 9.25
C ALA A 54 1.68 -10.90 10.68
N LYS A 55 1.20 -9.68 10.92
CA LYS A 55 0.78 -9.20 12.24
C LYS A 55 -0.73 -9.22 12.47
N THR A 56 -1.51 -9.39 11.41
CA THR A 56 -2.98 -9.31 11.41
C THR A 56 -3.61 -10.61 10.90
N GLN A 57 -4.90 -10.84 11.20
CA GLN A 57 -5.59 -12.07 10.84
C GLN A 57 -6.79 -11.87 9.90
N HIS A 58 -7.50 -10.76 9.99
CA HIS A 58 -8.80 -10.56 9.34
C HIS A 58 -8.86 -9.35 8.42
N ILE A 59 -8.23 -8.23 8.81
CA ILE A 59 -8.26 -6.97 8.08
C ILE A 59 -7.69 -7.16 6.66
N LYS A 60 -8.38 -6.61 5.66
CA LYS A 60 -7.90 -6.59 4.27
C LYS A 60 -6.85 -5.49 4.10
N LEU A 61 -5.82 -5.82 3.35
CA LEU A 61 -4.62 -5.00 3.14
C LEU A 61 -4.64 -4.47 1.71
N GLY A 62 -4.80 -3.17 1.55
CA GLY A 62 -4.97 -2.57 0.23
C GLY A 62 -3.94 -1.50 -0.09
N THR A 63 -3.57 -1.41 -1.36
CA THR A 63 -2.81 -0.26 -1.86
C THR A 63 -3.77 0.84 -2.33
N GLY A 64 -3.65 2.00 -1.77
CA GLY A 64 -4.43 3.16 -2.15
C GLY A 64 -3.53 4.38 -2.39
N ILE A 65 -2.75 4.38 -3.39
CA ILE A 65 -2.57 3.49 -4.55
C ILE A 65 -1.13 2.95 -4.65
N MET A 66 -0.92 1.85 -5.39
CA MET A 66 0.39 1.49 -5.93
C MET A 66 0.58 2.19 -7.27
N GLN A 67 1.70 2.86 -7.46
CA GLN A 67 1.95 3.65 -8.67
C GLN A 67 2.31 2.76 -9.85
N ILE A 68 1.65 2.98 -10.99
CA ILE A 68 1.94 2.28 -12.25
C ILE A 68 3.21 2.77 -12.94
N SER A 69 3.64 4.01 -12.64
CA SER A 69 4.82 4.61 -13.25
C SER A 69 6.15 4.08 -12.68
N SER A 70 6.14 3.57 -11.46
CA SER A 70 7.35 3.09 -10.77
C SER A 70 7.62 1.59 -10.95
N ARG A 71 6.70 0.86 -11.58
CA ARG A 71 6.81 -0.60 -11.77
C ARG A 71 6.32 -1.01 -13.15
N VAL A 72 7.00 -1.98 -13.76
CA VAL A 72 6.49 -2.61 -14.99
C VAL A 72 5.34 -3.57 -14.69
N PRO A 73 4.38 -3.77 -15.61
CA PRO A 73 3.18 -4.59 -15.35
C PRO A 73 3.45 -6.00 -14.84
N PRO A 74 4.44 -6.75 -15.34
CA PRO A 74 4.75 -8.08 -14.77
C PRO A 74 5.18 -8.02 -13.32
N MET A 75 5.92 -6.98 -12.89
CA MET A 75 6.32 -6.82 -11.49
C MET A 75 5.12 -6.49 -10.61
N ILE A 76 4.18 -5.67 -11.07
CA ILE A 76 2.93 -5.40 -10.35
C ILE A 76 2.16 -6.71 -10.12
N ALA A 77 2.02 -7.53 -11.16
CA ALA A 77 1.34 -8.82 -11.07
C ALA A 77 2.03 -9.79 -10.08
N MET A 78 3.35 -9.89 -10.13
CA MET A 78 4.13 -10.72 -9.20
C MET A 78 4.00 -10.23 -7.76
N THR A 79 4.07 -8.93 -7.53
CA THR A 79 3.90 -8.32 -6.21
C THR A 79 2.49 -8.59 -5.65
N ALA A 80 1.46 -8.42 -6.47
CA ALA A 80 0.07 -8.70 -6.08
C ALA A 80 -0.13 -10.18 -5.72
N GLN A 81 0.45 -11.08 -6.50
CA GLN A 81 0.40 -12.53 -6.23
C GLN A 81 1.12 -12.87 -4.92
N SER A 82 2.28 -12.29 -4.68
CA SER A 82 3.04 -12.50 -3.44
C SER A 82 2.26 -12.02 -2.22
N LEU A 83 1.76 -10.79 -2.25
CA LEU A 83 0.96 -10.22 -1.16
C LEU A 83 -0.34 -11.02 -0.93
N ARG A 84 -1.00 -11.46 -1.99
CA ARG A 84 -2.16 -12.34 -1.88
C ARG A 84 -1.83 -13.62 -1.12
N THR A 85 -0.70 -14.24 -1.46
CA THR A 85 -0.27 -15.50 -0.83
C THR A 85 0.09 -15.30 0.64
N VAL A 86 0.97 -14.35 0.96
CA VAL A 86 1.43 -14.15 2.35
C VAL A 86 0.35 -13.57 3.27
N SER A 87 -0.68 -12.95 2.72
CA SER A 87 -1.82 -12.41 3.47
C SER A 87 -3.01 -13.37 3.59
N ASN A 88 -2.92 -14.60 3.11
CA ASN A 88 -4.06 -15.53 3.05
C ASN A 88 -5.28 -14.94 2.31
N ASN A 89 -5.06 -14.44 1.08
CA ASN A 89 -6.08 -13.84 0.21
C ASN A 89 -6.76 -12.55 0.76
N ARG A 90 -6.09 -11.81 1.67
CA ARG A 90 -6.60 -10.55 2.21
C ARG A 90 -6.12 -9.31 1.43
N PHE A 91 -5.25 -9.47 0.43
CA PHE A 91 -4.70 -8.36 -0.34
C PHE A 91 -5.70 -7.80 -1.36
N VAL A 92 -5.73 -6.48 -1.49
CA VAL A 92 -6.51 -5.72 -2.47
C VAL A 92 -5.57 -4.79 -3.24
N LEU A 93 -5.48 -5.00 -4.55
CA LEU A 93 -4.64 -4.17 -5.41
C LEU A 93 -5.40 -2.92 -5.88
N GLY A 94 -4.96 -1.75 -5.42
CA GLY A 94 -5.38 -0.47 -5.96
C GLY A 94 -4.23 0.16 -6.76
N LEU A 95 -4.48 0.46 -8.02
CA LEU A 95 -3.51 1.06 -8.94
C LEU A 95 -3.87 2.50 -9.26
N GLY A 96 -2.87 3.32 -9.52
CA GLY A 96 -3.06 4.69 -9.92
C GLY A 96 -1.83 5.32 -10.56
N VAL A 97 -2.06 6.46 -11.19
CA VAL A 97 -1.01 7.20 -11.91
C VAL A 97 -0.23 8.16 -11.01
N SER A 98 -0.71 8.44 -9.80
CA SER A 98 -0.17 9.50 -8.93
C SER A 98 -0.25 10.90 -9.59
N GLY A 99 0.58 11.84 -9.13
CA GLY A 99 0.66 13.18 -9.67
C GLY A 99 2.00 13.45 -10.37
N PRO A 100 2.07 14.46 -11.26
CA PRO A 100 3.30 14.77 -11.97
C PRO A 100 4.48 15.08 -11.05
N GLN A 101 4.24 15.67 -9.89
CA GLN A 101 5.30 15.97 -8.91
C GLN A 101 6.01 14.70 -8.40
N VAL A 102 5.26 13.62 -8.24
CA VAL A 102 5.82 12.34 -7.80
C VAL A 102 6.39 11.57 -8.99
N VAL A 103 5.64 11.49 -10.08
CA VAL A 103 6.05 10.71 -11.26
C VAL A 103 7.29 11.29 -11.93
N GLU A 104 7.31 12.59 -12.18
CA GLU A 104 8.42 13.28 -12.85
C GLU A 104 9.49 13.73 -11.86
N GLY A 105 9.05 14.34 -10.74
CA GLY A 105 9.98 14.94 -9.77
C GLY A 105 10.71 13.92 -8.91
N LEU A 106 10.07 12.83 -8.49
CA LEU A 106 10.69 11.81 -7.64
C LEU A 106 11.20 10.61 -8.46
N HIS A 107 10.37 10.08 -9.36
CA HIS A 107 10.70 8.86 -10.09
C HIS A 107 11.40 9.11 -11.44
N GLY A 108 11.44 10.35 -11.93
CA GLY A 108 12.05 10.69 -13.22
C GLY A 108 11.34 10.04 -14.43
N ALA A 109 10.09 9.60 -14.26
CA ALA A 109 9.29 8.99 -15.31
C ALA A 109 8.39 10.05 -15.96
N SER A 110 8.10 9.91 -17.27
CA SER A 110 7.18 10.83 -17.93
C SER A 110 5.76 10.68 -17.42
N PHE A 111 5.09 11.79 -17.13
CA PHE A 111 3.65 11.82 -16.80
C PHE A 111 2.76 11.91 -18.05
N ALA A 112 3.35 12.02 -19.24
CA ALA A 112 2.61 12.11 -20.49
C ALA A 112 1.71 10.89 -20.71
N GLN A 113 0.47 11.13 -21.10
CA GLN A 113 -0.54 10.11 -21.41
C GLN A 113 -0.75 9.06 -20.31
N PRO A 114 -1.05 9.48 -19.05
CA PRO A 114 -1.11 8.56 -17.91
C PRO A 114 -2.18 7.48 -18.05
N LEU A 115 -3.22 7.70 -18.87
CA LEU A 115 -4.29 6.73 -19.11
C LEU A 115 -3.99 5.74 -20.23
N ALA A 116 -2.90 5.91 -20.96
CA ALA A 116 -2.49 5.04 -22.08
C ALA A 116 -1.42 4.00 -21.67
N ARG A 117 -1.09 3.95 -20.39
CA ARG A 117 -0.08 3.03 -19.84
C ARG A 117 -0.66 1.75 -19.32
#